data_e66aa6f5420b76a83f0f02f652b51f90
#
_entry.id   e66aa6f5420b76a83f0f02f652b51f90
#
_cell.length_a   1.000
_cell.length_b   1.000
_cell.length_c   1.000
_cell.angle_alpha   90.00
_cell.angle_beta   90.00
_cell.angle_gamma   90.00
#
_symmetry.space_group_name_H-M   'P 1'
#
loop_
_entity.id
_entity.type
_entity.pdbx_description
1 polymer ?
#
loop_
_entity_poly.entity_id
_entity_poly.type
_entity_poly.pdbx_seq_one_letter_code
_entity_poly.pdbx_strand_id
1 'polypeptide(L)'
;MSMRRIALLVLTALLVSAPASAAKSKKKKKRHSDFSGHNALKSTLRSEPLPKPSGEVWLRAENLKEEVKVNIYKPDGSYDDAALAKLDELFRCSRTGAVRAVRTELYEQLSRFYDRFEGKRIDLVSGFRFQERNSSRHFHASAMDIRISGVSIKELYKFAESLDAGGMGVGLYPTSGFIHVDFRAPGEPSYRWTDWSGPNSGKKKHKKSKKTGPRTQPARKPTS
;
A
#
# COMPACT_ATOMS: atom_id res chain seq x y z
N MET A 1 42.45 -91.53 31.85
CA MET A 1 41.90 -90.91 30.68
C MET A 1 41.08 -89.73 31.16
N SER A 2 41.56 -88.50 30.98
CA SER A 2 41.05 -87.27 31.59
C SER A 2 40.28 -86.47 30.54
N MET A 3 39.00 -86.28 30.76
CA MET A 3 38.17 -85.39 29.94
C MET A 3 38.15 -83.96 30.54
N ARG A 4 38.80 -83.02 29.85
CA ARG A 4 38.81 -81.63 30.22
C ARG A 4 37.52 -80.99 29.70
N ARG A 5 36.69 -80.44 30.59
CA ARG A 5 35.49 -79.62 30.28
C ARG A 5 35.93 -78.19 29.99
N ILE A 6 35.62 -77.73 28.78
CA ILE A 6 35.82 -76.36 28.37
C ILE A 6 34.52 -75.60 28.72
N ALA A 7 34.62 -74.61 29.60
CA ALA A 7 33.50 -73.75 29.93
C ALA A 7 33.48 -72.59 28.93
N LEU A 8 32.37 -72.47 28.20
CA LEU A 8 32.12 -71.36 27.24
C LEU A 8 31.48 -70.20 27.99
N LEU A 9 32.18 -69.07 28.15
CA LEU A 9 31.69 -67.86 28.71
C LEU A 9 30.95 -67.08 27.60
N VAL A 10 29.60 -66.98 27.69
CA VAL A 10 28.76 -66.15 26.78
C VAL A 10 28.70 -64.77 27.40
N LEU A 11 29.35 -63.83 26.74
CA LEU A 11 29.30 -62.39 27.09
C LEU A 11 28.12 -61.74 26.40
N THR A 12 27.02 -61.48 27.13
CA THR A 12 25.83 -60.77 26.62
C THR A 12 26.10 -59.26 26.69
N ALA A 13 26.33 -58.67 25.52
CA ALA A 13 26.40 -57.20 25.37
C ALA A 13 24.98 -56.60 25.39
N LEU A 14 24.65 -55.84 26.42
CA LEU A 14 23.43 -54.99 26.46
C LEU A 14 23.64 -53.78 25.57
N LEU A 15 22.97 -53.76 24.42
CA LEU A 15 22.84 -52.57 23.57
C LEU A 15 21.81 -51.62 24.21
N VAL A 16 22.26 -50.56 24.85
CA VAL A 16 21.43 -49.44 25.29
C VAL A 16 21.16 -48.56 24.09
N SER A 17 19.98 -48.66 23.51
CA SER A 17 19.52 -47.79 22.47
C SER A 17 19.04 -46.45 23.09
N ALA A 18 19.81 -45.38 22.87
CA ALA A 18 19.38 -44.01 23.21
C ALA A 18 18.23 -43.57 22.30
N PRO A 19 17.18 -42.93 22.83
CA PRO A 19 16.12 -42.43 21.99
C PRO A 19 16.60 -41.26 21.16
N ALA A 20 16.51 -41.36 19.83
CA ALA A 20 16.78 -40.28 18.90
C ALA A 20 15.75 -39.15 19.11
N SER A 21 16.19 -38.07 19.74
CA SER A 21 15.41 -36.85 19.88
C SER A 21 15.15 -36.26 18.50
N ALA A 22 13.96 -36.47 17.95
CA ALA A 22 13.53 -35.86 16.71
C ALA A 22 13.34 -34.34 16.89
N ALA A 23 14.40 -33.58 16.55
CA ALA A 23 14.33 -32.13 16.47
C ALA A 23 13.27 -31.72 15.44
N LYS A 24 12.09 -31.31 15.91
CA LYS A 24 11.04 -30.72 15.05
C LYS A 24 11.58 -29.44 14.39
N SER A 25 12.02 -29.56 13.15
CA SER A 25 12.36 -28.45 12.29
C SER A 25 11.14 -27.53 12.17
N LYS A 26 11.16 -26.39 12.85
CA LYS A 26 10.17 -25.34 12.69
C LYS A 26 10.34 -24.77 11.28
N LYS A 27 9.57 -25.27 10.30
CA LYS A 27 9.45 -24.64 8.97
C LYS A 27 9.13 -23.16 9.20
N LYS A 28 10.11 -22.26 8.96
CA LYS A 28 9.88 -20.82 8.90
C LYS A 28 8.83 -20.60 7.81
N LYS A 29 7.57 -20.30 8.17
CA LYS A 29 6.59 -19.77 7.23
C LYS A 29 7.22 -18.56 6.54
N LYS A 30 7.49 -18.64 5.22
CA LYS A 30 7.84 -17.48 4.40
C LYS A 30 6.72 -16.46 4.64
N ARG A 31 7.05 -15.33 5.30
CA ARG A 31 6.12 -14.19 5.38
C ARG A 31 6.02 -13.69 3.94
N HIS A 32 4.87 -13.87 3.30
CA HIS A 32 4.54 -13.11 2.09
C HIS A 32 4.70 -11.64 2.44
N SER A 33 5.39 -10.88 1.61
CA SER A 33 5.38 -9.42 1.75
C SER A 33 3.94 -8.98 1.52
N ASP A 34 3.43 -8.11 2.41
CA ASP A 34 2.09 -7.55 2.25
C ASP A 34 2.00 -6.65 1.00
N PHE A 35 3.11 -6.40 0.33
CA PHE A 35 3.25 -5.56 -0.87
C PHE A 35 3.82 -6.39 -2.03
N SER A 36 3.18 -6.26 -3.21
CA SER A 36 3.65 -6.79 -4.48
C SER A 36 3.45 -5.73 -5.57
N GLY A 37 4.49 -5.42 -6.35
CA GLY A 37 4.40 -4.43 -7.42
C GLY A 37 5.33 -4.75 -8.58
N HIS A 38 4.97 -4.23 -9.77
CA HIS A 38 5.71 -4.42 -11.03
C HIS A 38 5.42 -3.28 -12.01
N ASN A 39 6.30 -3.09 -12.97
CA ASN A 39 6.03 -2.21 -14.11
C ASN A 39 4.93 -2.81 -14.98
N ALA A 40 4.00 -1.98 -15.44
CA ALA A 40 2.97 -2.42 -16.37
C ALA A 40 3.60 -2.88 -17.69
N LEU A 41 3.06 -3.96 -18.24
CA LEU A 41 3.50 -4.41 -19.58
C LEU A 41 3.01 -3.40 -20.62
N LYS A 42 3.86 -3.06 -21.61
CA LYS A 42 3.49 -2.13 -22.68
C LYS A 42 2.23 -2.58 -23.43
N SER A 43 2.03 -3.89 -23.60
CA SER A 43 0.85 -4.47 -24.25
C SER A 43 -0.46 -4.28 -23.46
N THR A 44 -0.40 -3.89 -22.19
CA THR A 44 -1.58 -3.60 -21.36
C THR A 44 -1.90 -2.11 -21.31
N LEU A 45 -1.05 -1.28 -21.89
CA LEU A 45 -1.29 0.15 -21.97
C LEU A 45 -2.23 0.46 -23.14
N ARG A 46 -3.08 1.44 -22.93
CA ARG A 46 -4.00 1.91 -23.97
C ARG A 46 -3.22 2.63 -25.08
N SER A 47 -3.50 2.31 -26.32
CA SER A 47 -2.92 2.97 -27.52
C SER A 47 -3.79 4.12 -28.01
N GLU A 48 -5.11 3.97 -27.91
CA GLU A 48 -6.06 4.94 -28.46
C GLU A 48 -6.31 6.10 -27.51
N PRO A 49 -6.49 7.33 -28.02
CA PRO A 49 -6.92 8.46 -27.21
C PRO A 49 -8.27 8.20 -26.55
N LEU A 50 -8.47 8.69 -25.33
CA LEU A 50 -9.78 8.69 -24.71
C LEU A 50 -10.57 9.92 -25.17
N PRO A 51 -11.89 9.79 -25.34
CA PRO A 51 -12.74 10.96 -25.52
C PRO A 51 -12.63 11.87 -24.30
N LYS A 52 -12.92 13.15 -24.48
CA LYS A 52 -12.99 14.11 -23.38
C LYS A 52 -14.09 13.66 -22.41
N PRO A 53 -13.85 13.61 -21.09
CA PRO A 53 -14.91 13.30 -20.14
C PRO A 53 -15.93 14.44 -20.04
N SER A 54 -17.07 14.17 -19.38
CA SER A 54 -18.13 15.17 -19.18
C SER A 54 -17.67 16.42 -18.42
N GLY A 55 -16.63 16.31 -17.63
CA GLY A 55 -16.17 17.33 -16.70
C GLY A 55 -16.87 17.29 -15.35
N GLU A 56 -17.97 16.56 -15.21
CA GLU A 56 -18.66 16.42 -13.94
C GLU A 56 -17.80 15.67 -12.92
N VAL A 57 -17.75 16.20 -11.71
CA VAL A 57 -17.05 15.60 -10.55
C VAL A 57 -17.92 15.79 -9.32
N TRP A 58 -18.27 14.70 -8.65
CA TRP A 58 -18.89 14.70 -7.33
C TRP A 58 -17.95 14.00 -6.35
N LEU A 59 -17.28 14.81 -5.51
CA LEU A 59 -16.18 14.35 -4.65
C LEU A 59 -16.44 14.69 -3.18
N ARG A 60 -16.22 13.75 -2.29
CA ARG A 60 -16.22 13.95 -0.84
C ARG A 60 -14.88 13.57 -0.24
N ALA A 61 -14.21 14.49 0.44
CA ALA A 61 -13.00 14.23 1.20
C ALA A 61 -13.34 13.61 2.56
N GLU A 62 -13.02 12.33 2.76
CA GLU A 62 -13.39 11.58 3.97
C GLU A 62 -12.77 12.16 5.25
N ASN A 63 -11.53 12.59 5.17
CA ASN A 63 -10.79 13.12 6.31
C ASN A 63 -11.21 14.54 6.69
N LEU A 64 -11.71 15.33 5.73
CA LEU A 64 -12.18 16.70 5.93
C LEU A 64 -13.67 16.76 6.23
N LYS A 65 -14.44 15.74 5.86
CA LYS A 65 -15.91 15.70 5.91
C LYS A 65 -16.57 16.76 5.01
N GLU A 66 -15.86 17.19 3.98
CA GLU A 66 -16.27 18.18 3.01
C GLU A 66 -16.61 17.52 1.68
N GLU A 67 -17.48 18.14 0.92
CA GLU A 67 -18.02 17.60 -0.33
C GLU A 67 -18.18 18.72 -1.35
N VAL A 68 -17.92 18.42 -2.62
CA VAL A 68 -18.11 19.35 -3.73
C VAL A 68 -18.67 18.60 -4.94
N LYS A 69 -19.60 19.26 -5.65
CA LYS A 69 -20.05 18.83 -6.98
C LYS A 69 -19.85 19.99 -7.95
N VAL A 70 -19.03 19.78 -8.98
CA VAL A 70 -18.64 20.81 -9.95
C VAL A 70 -18.46 20.21 -11.33
N ASN A 71 -18.53 21.06 -12.36
CA ASN A 71 -17.97 20.74 -13.67
C ASN A 71 -16.61 21.42 -13.80
N ILE A 72 -15.57 20.68 -14.18
CA ILE A 72 -14.21 21.20 -14.37
C ILE A 72 -14.04 21.98 -15.67
N TYR A 73 -15.05 22.00 -16.52
CA TYR A 73 -15.04 22.74 -17.78
C TYR A 73 -16.09 23.84 -17.81
N LYS A 74 -15.74 24.94 -18.45
CA LYS A 74 -16.66 25.98 -18.87
C LYS A 74 -17.47 25.53 -20.10
N PRO A 75 -18.56 26.26 -20.47
CA PRO A 75 -19.36 25.95 -21.65
C PRO A 75 -18.55 25.91 -22.97
N ASP A 76 -17.48 26.67 -23.06
CA ASP A 76 -16.56 26.68 -24.22
C ASP A 76 -15.59 25.51 -24.25
N GLY A 77 -15.62 24.64 -23.22
CA GLY A 77 -14.78 23.48 -23.09
C GLY A 77 -13.40 23.75 -22.51
N SER A 78 -13.06 25.00 -22.16
CA SER A 78 -11.83 25.30 -21.40
C SER A 78 -11.99 24.92 -19.93
N TYR A 79 -10.90 24.79 -19.20
CA TYR A 79 -10.96 24.54 -17.76
C TYR A 79 -11.58 25.72 -17.01
N ASP A 80 -12.38 25.40 -15.99
CA ASP A 80 -12.92 26.37 -15.03
C ASP A 80 -11.98 26.47 -13.81
N ASP A 81 -11.17 27.52 -13.77
CA ASP A 81 -10.21 27.73 -12.71
C ASP A 81 -10.85 27.81 -11.31
N ALA A 82 -12.09 28.32 -11.23
CA ALA A 82 -12.82 28.38 -9.96
C ALA A 82 -13.26 26.98 -9.49
N ALA A 83 -13.65 26.11 -10.41
CA ALA A 83 -13.95 24.71 -10.10
C ALA A 83 -12.68 23.94 -9.70
N LEU A 84 -11.56 24.15 -10.41
CA LEU A 84 -10.28 23.54 -10.08
C LEU A 84 -9.81 23.98 -8.70
N ALA A 85 -9.90 25.27 -8.35
CA ALA A 85 -9.52 25.79 -7.04
C ALA A 85 -10.35 25.16 -5.90
N LYS A 86 -11.65 24.93 -6.10
CA LYS A 86 -12.51 24.21 -5.13
C LYS A 86 -12.04 22.77 -4.92
N LEU A 87 -11.61 22.10 -5.99
CA LEU A 87 -11.07 20.75 -5.91
C LEU A 87 -9.70 20.74 -5.23
N ASP A 88 -8.81 21.72 -5.51
CA ASP A 88 -7.52 21.87 -4.83
C ASP A 88 -7.72 21.99 -3.30
N GLU A 89 -8.70 22.80 -2.86
CA GLU A 89 -9.05 22.91 -1.45
C GLU A 89 -9.54 21.57 -0.86
N LEU A 90 -10.33 20.82 -1.61
CA LEU A 90 -10.81 19.52 -1.16
C LEU A 90 -9.68 18.46 -1.09
N PHE A 91 -8.65 18.60 -1.92
CA PHE A 91 -7.46 17.76 -1.92
C PHE A 91 -6.41 18.13 -0.87
N ARG A 92 -6.57 19.26 -0.16
CA ARG A 92 -5.58 19.79 0.78
C ARG A 92 -5.12 18.75 1.81
N CYS A 93 -3.94 18.96 2.34
CA CYS A 93 -3.40 18.11 3.39
C CYS A 93 -4.26 18.18 4.66
N SER A 94 -4.94 17.11 5.01
CA SER A 94 -5.85 17.05 6.18
C SER A 94 -5.15 17.26 7.54
N ARG A 95 -3.81 17.13 7.59
CA ARG A 95 -3.04 17.33 8.82
C ARG A 95 -2.58 18.77 9.02
N THR A 96 -2.30 19.49 7.94
CA THR A 96 -1.68 20.82 7.99
C THR A 96 -2.54 21.92 7.41
N GLY A 97 -3.60 21.58 6.69
CA GLY A 97 -4.40 22.54 5.91
C GLY A 97 -3.69 23.06 4.64
N ALA A 98 -2.45 22.64 4.38
CA ALA A 98 -1.72 23.11 3.21
C ALA A 98 -2.41 22.70 1.92
N VAL A 99 -2.57 23.67 1.02
CA VAL A 99 -3.13 23.50 -0.33
C VAL A 99 -2.00 23.49 -1.33
N ARG A 100 -2.14 22.72 -2.39
CA ARG A 100 -1.28 22.69 -3.56
C ARG A 100 -2.11 22.44 -4.79
N ALA A 101 -1.85 23.16 -5.87
CA ALA A 101 -2.48 22.90 -7.16
C ALA A 101 -2.26 21.44 -7.56
N VAL A 102 -3.35 20.73 -7.76
CA VAL A 102 -3.35 19.32 -8.14
C VAL A 102 -3.16 19.24 -9.65
N ARG A 103 -2.46 18.22 -10.08
CA ARG A 103 -2.28 17.95 -11.50
C ARG A 103 -3.64 17.77 -12.18
N THR A 104 -3.93 18.61 -13.17
CA THR A 104 -5.26 18.70 -13.80
C THR A 104 -5.76 17.40 -14.40
N GLU A 105 -4.84 16.56 -14.89
CA GLU A 105 -5.18 15.25 -15.43
C GLU A 105 -5.81 14.31 -14.38
N LEU A 106 -5.54 14.52 -13.07
CA LEU A 106 -6.25 13.77 -12.01
C LEU A 106 -7.72 14.14 -11.95
N TYR A 107 -8.06 15.38 -12.19
CA TYR A 107 -9.46 15.85 -12.24
C TYR A 107 -10.21 15.28 -13.44
N GLU A 108 -9.53 15.17 -14.59
CA GLU A 108 -10.11 14.45 -15.74
C GLU A 108 -10.33 12.96 -15.40
N GLN A 109 -9.40 12.32 -14.68
CA GLN A 109 -9.61 10.93 -14.26
C GLN A 109 -10.82 10.83 -13.31
N LEU A 110 -10.99 11.76 -12.36
CA LEU A 110 -12.18 11.78 -11.49
C LEU A 110 -13.47 11.90 -12.31
N SER A 111 -13.50 12.78 -13.32
CA SER A 111 -14.65 12.90 -14.19
C SER A 111 -14.92 11.61 -14.97
N ARG A 112 -13.89 10.91 -15.45
CA ARG A 112 -14.03 9.60 -16.09
C ARG A 112 -14.58 8.53 -15.14
N PHE A 113 -14.18 8.54 -13.87
CA PHE A 113 -14.77 7.68 -12.84
C PHE A 113 -16.26 8.03 -12.63
N TYR A 114 -16.57 9.32 -12.53
CA TYR A 114 -17.95 9.78 -12.40
C TYR A 114 -18.83 9.31 -13.57
N ASP A 115 -18.38 9.51 -14.80
CA ASP A 115 -19.08 9.08 -16.01
C ASP A 115 -19.26 7.57 -16.07
N ARG A 116 -18.21 6.80 -15.76
CA ARG A 116 -18.21 5.33 -15.81
C ARG A 116 -19.14 4.70 -14.80
N PHE A 117 -19.25 5.29 -13.63
CA PHE A 117 -20.03 4.78 -12.51
C PHE A 117 -21.34 5.57 -12.28
N GLU A 118 -21.96 6.01 -13.38
CA GLU A 118 -23.32 6.54 -13.41
C GLU A 118 -23.53 7.75 -12.48
N GLY A 119 -22.58 8.64 -12.39
CA GLY A 119 -22.68 9.84 -11.56
C GLY A 119 -22.59 9.58 -10.06
N LYS A 120 -22.09 8.42 -9.63
CA LYS A 120 -21.91 8.14 -8.21
C LYS A 120 -20.85 9.04 -7.58
N ARG A 121 -21.09 9.40 -6.32
CA ARG A 121 -20.13 10.16 -5.53
C ARG A 121 -18.85 9.37 -5.33
N ILE A 122 -17.72 10.03 -5.55
CA ILE A 122 -16.39 9.51 -5.29
C ILE A 122 -15.97 9.94 -3.89
N ASP A 123 -15.49 9.00 -3.06
CA ASP A 123 -14.94 9.30 -1.75
C ASP A 123 -13.40 9.38 -1.87
N LEU A 124 -12.85 10.58 -1.61
CA LEU A 124 -11.41 10.85 -1.56
C LEU A 124 -10.88 10.45 -0.17
N VAL A 125 -10.17 9.33 -0.11
CA VAL A 125 -9.53 8.82 1.11
C VAL A 125 -8.29 9.66 1.43
N SER A 126 -7.53 10.08 0.40
CA SER A 126 -6.36 10.93 0.55
C SER A 126 -6.00 11.65 -0.75
N GLY A 127 -5.77 12.94 -0.66
CA GLY A 127 -5.23 13.81 -1.71
C GLY A 127 -3.77 14.20 -1.43
N PHE A 128 -3.49 15.51 -1.41
CA PHE A 128 -2.16 16.07 -1.13
C PHE A 128 -1.70 15.79 0.29
N ARG A 129 -0.40 15.45 0.45
CA ARG A 129 0.24 15.15 1.74
C ARG A 129 1.53 15.96 1.91
N PHE A 130 1.45 17.11 2.56
CA PHE A 130 2.57 18.03 2.74
C PHE A 130 3.79 17.44 3.47
N GLN A 131 3.57 16.53 4.42
CA GLN A 131 4.63 15.94 5.24
C GLN A 131 5.10 14.56 4.75
N GLU A 132 4.75 14.18 3.52
CA GLU A 132 5.25 12.95 2.91
C GLU A 132 6.69 13.12 2.41
N ARG A 133 7.39 11.99 2.20
CA ARG A 133 8.70 11.97 1.56
C ARG A 133 8.60 12.46 0.10
N ASN A 134 9.65 13.08 -0.39
CA ASN A 134 9.70 13.63 -1.75
C ASN A 134 9.48 12.61 -2.87
N SER A 135 9.65 11.30 -2.61
CA SER A 135 9.32 10.24 -3.57
C SER A 135 7.83 9.90 -3.64
N SER A 136 6.98 10.46 -2.76
CA SER A 136 5.55 10.23 -2.75
C SER A 136 4.84 11.10 -3.78
N ARG A 137 3.98 10.51 -4.61
CA ARG A 137 3.16 11.26 -5.58
C ARG A 137 2.10 12.13 -4.89
N HIS A 138 1.67 11.77 -3.69
CA HIS A 138 0.82 12.63 -2.86
C HIS A 138 1.52 13.94 -2.45
N PHE A 139 2.83 13.90 -2.17
CA PHE A 139 3.61 15.13 -1.91
C PHE A 139 3.66 16.07 -3.12
N HIS A 140 3.62 15.53 -4.32
CA HIS A 140 3.64 16.30 -5.56
C HIS A 140 2.23 16.71 -6.05
N ALA A 141 1.18 16.46 -5.27
CA ALA A 141 -0.21 16.68 -5.66
C ALA A 141 -0.56 16.03 -7.02
N SER A 142 0.04 14.88 -7.31
CA SER A 142 -0.15 14.09 -8.52
C SER A 142 -0.71 12.69 -8.25
N ALA A 143 -1.33 12.49 -7.08
CA ALA A 143 -1.93 11.22 -6.65
C ALA A 143 -3.22 11.41 -5.88
N MET A 144 -4.08 10.41 -5.97
CA MET A 144 -5.31 10.29 -5.21
C MET A 144 -5.54 8.86 -4.74
N ASP A 145 -6.07 8.71 -3.52
CA ASP A 145 -6.62 7.46 -3.00
C ASP A 145 -8.14 7.59 -3.00
N ILE A 146 -8.85 6.75 -3.73
CA ILE A 146 -10.30 6.87 -3.92
C ILE A 146 -11.04 5.55 -3.75
N ARG A 147 -12.34 5.67 -3.42
CA ARG A 147 -13.32 4.59 -3.48
C ARG A 147 -14.68 5.14 -3.88
N ILE A 148 -15.59 4.27 -4.32
CA ILE A 148 -16.97 4.59 -4.64
C ILE A 148 -17.87 3.61 -3.91
N SER A 149 -18.82 4.10 -3.14
CA SER A 149 -19.75 3.25 -2.40
C SER A 149 -20.58 2.39 -3.36
N GLY A 150 -20.70 1.10 -3.07
CA GLY A 150 -21.42 0.16 -3.92
C GLY A 150 -20.68 -0.29 -5.19
N VAL A 151 -19.40 0.11 -5.36
CA VAL A 151 -18.53 -0.37 -6.44
C VAL A 151 -17.37 -1.16 -5.84
N SER A 152 -17.07 -2.32 -6.39
CA SER A 152 -15.96 -3.13 -5.89
C SER A 152 -14.61 -2.45 -6.21
N ILE A 153 -13.65 -2.51 -5.28
CA ILE A 153 -12.32 -1.93 -5.51
C ILE A 153 -11.58 -2.62 -6.67
N LYS A 154 -11.90 -3.89 -6.98
CA LYS A 154 -11.34 -4.59 -8.14
C LYS A 154 -11.86 -4.01 -9.44
N GLU A 155 -13.12 -3.61 -9.48
CA GLU A 155 -13.73 -2.97 -10.64
C GLU A 155 -13.16 -1.56 -10.84
N LEU A 156 -13.04 -0.77 -9.76
CA LEU A 156 -12.36 0.53 -9.78
C LEU A 156 -10.93 0.40 -10.27
N TYR A 157 -10.18 -0.59 -9.76
CA TYR A 157 -8.80 -0.85 -10.15
C TYR A 157 -8.67 -1.18 -11.64
N LYS A 158 -9.48 -2.11 -12.15
CA LYS A 158 -9.50 -2.47 -13.58
C LYS A 158 -9.84 -1.28 -14.47
N PHE A 159 -10.79 -0.45 -14.05
CA PHE A 159 -11.12 0.76 -14.80
C PHE A 159 -9.95 1.75 -14.78
N ALA A 160 -9.30 1.98 -13.63
CA ALA A 160 -8.10 2.82 -13.57
C ALA A 160 -6.97 2.32 -14.48
N GLU A 161 -6.74 0.99 -14.53
CA GLU A 161 -5.77 0.40 -15.45
C GLU A 161 -6.10 0.68 -16.92
N SER A 162 -7.38 0.63 -17.31
CA SER A 162 -7.81 0.88 -18.69
C SER A 162 -7.63 2.33 -19.15
N LEU A 163 -7.44 3.26 -18.22
CA LEU A 163 -7.20 4.68 -18.52
C LEU A 163 -5.73 4.98 -18.85
N ASP A 164 -4.82 4.06 -18.55
CA ASP A 164 -3.37 4.28 -18.63
C ASP A 164 -2.84 4.13 -20.06
N ALA A 165 -2.36 5.24 -20.63
CA ALA A 165 -1.63 5.26 -21.91
C ALA A 165 -0.09 5.31 -21.72
N GLY A 166 0.38 5.18 -20.47
CA GLY A 166 1.77 5.31 -20.07
C GLY A 166 1.96 6.37 -18.97
N GLY A 167 2.79 6.06 -18.00
CA GLY A 167 3.14 6.99 -16.93
C GLY A 167 2.11 7.11 -15.80
N MET A 168 1.22 6.14 -15.61
CA MET A 168 0.34 6.09 -14.45
C MET A 168 0.79 5.04 -13.44
N GLY A 169 0.61 5.35 -12.15
CA GLY A 169 0.63 4.39 -11.06
C GLY A 169 -0.79 3.99 -10.65
N VAL A 170 -1.05 2.69 -10.55
CA VAL A 170 -2.35 2.20 -10.07
C VAL A 170 -2.11 1.15 -8.98
N GLY A 171 -2.62 1.42 -7.78
CA GLY A 171 -2.46 0.60 -6.60
C GLY A 171 -3.78 0.05 -6.07
N LEU A 172 -3.80 -1.23 -5.72
CA LEU A 172 -4.93 -1.89 -5.10
C LEU A 172 -4.66 -2.09 -3.60
N TYR A 173 -5.57 -1.63 -2.75
CA TYR A 173 -5.48 -1.75 -1.29
C TYR A 173 -6.66 -2.54 -0.72
N PRO A 174 -6.64 -3.90 -0.83
CA PRO A 174 -7.79 -4.72 -0.50
C PRO A 174 -8.24 -4.64 0.96
N THR A 175 -7.29 -4.54 1.89
CA THR A 175 -7.56 -4.46 3.32
C THR A 175 -8.13 -3.09 3.73
N SER A 176 -7.72 -2.03 3.04
CA SER A 176 -8.15 -0.65 3.32
C SER A 176 -9.37 -0.22 2.50
N GLY A 177 -9.73 -0.97 1.45
CA GLY A 177 -10.93 -0.75 0.66
C GLY A 177 -10.87 0.47 -0.26
N PHE A 178 -9.71 0.79 -0.85
CA PHE A 178 -9.56 1.87 -1.82
C PHE A 178 -8.56 1.50 -2.93
N ILE A 179 -8.51 2.30 -3.96
CA ILE A 179 -7.46 2.27 -4.99
C ILE A 179 -6.64 3.55 -4.94
N HIS A 180 -5.39 3.45 -5.34
CA HIS A 180 -4.51 4.59 -5.59
C HIS A 180 -4.40 4.82 -7.09
N VAL A 181 -4.41 6.08 -7.50
CA VAL A 181 -4.13 6.51 -8.87
C VAL A 181 -3.14 7.66 -8.82
N ASP A 182 -2.04 7.57 -9.59
CA ASP A 182 -1.07 8.66 -9.71
C ASP A 182 -0.59 8.85 -11.15
N PHE A 183 -0.07 10.04 -11.42
CA PHE A 183 0.77 10.30 -12.57
C PHE A 183 2.24 10.30 -12.15
N ARG A 184 3.02 9.45 -12.82
CA ARG A 184 4.45 9.28 -12.57
C ARG A 184 5.24 10.51 -13.05
N ALA A 185 6.50 10.65 -12.61
CA ALA A 185 7.37 11.65 -13.17
C ALA A 185 7.67 11.36 -14.66
N PRO A 186 7.98 12.39 -15.47
CA PRO A 186 8.35 12.18 -16.85
C PRO A 186 9.44 11.12 -17.02
N GLY A 187 9.24 10.18 -17.95
CA GLY A 187 10.16 9.07 -18.22
C GLY A 187 10.04 7.85 -17.29
N GLU A 188 9.27 7.93 -16.19
CA GLU A 188 8.99 6.76 -15.36
C GLU A 188 7.95 5.85 -16.01
N PRO A 189 8.14 4.51 -15.95
CA PRO A 189 7.16 3.57 -16.48
C PRO A 189 5.89 3.54 -15.63
N SER A 190 4.80 3.13 -16.26
CA SER A 190 3.57 2.79 -15.53
C SER A 190 3.82 1.68 -14.52
N TYR A 191 3.21 1.78 -13.34
CA TYR A 191 3.46 0.86 -12.24
C TYR A 191 2.16 0.35 -11.62
N ARG A 192 2.15 -0.94 -11.29
CA ARG A 192 1.00 -1.64 -10.68
C ARG A 192 1.42 -2.26 -9.38
N TRP A 193 0.56 -2.17 -8.37
CA TRP A 193 0.83 -2.87 -7.10
C TRP A 193 -0.44 -3.26 -6.36
N THR A 194 -0.26 -4.23 -5.49
CA THR A 194 -1.25 -4.59 -4.46
C THR A 194 -0.58 -4.49 -3.10
N ASP A 195 -1.22 -3.81 -2.17
CA ASP A 195 -0.79 -3.67 -0.79
C ASP A 195 -1.89 -4.20 0.15
N TRP A 196 -1.60 -5.34 0.76
CA TRP A 196 -2.48 -6.00 1.73
C TRP A 196 -2.30 -5.48 3.15
N SER A 197 -1.39 -4.53 3.37
CA SER A 197 -1.21 -3.92 4.67
C SER A 197 -2.46 -3.13 5.08
N GLY A 198 -2.88 -3.30 6.32
CA GLY A 198 -4.01 -2.53 6.86
C GLY A 198 -3.53 -1.23 7.55
N PRO A 199 -4.45 -0.34 7.89
CA PRO A 199 -4.15 0.99 8.49
C PRO A 199 -3.35 0.92 9.80
N ASN A 200 -3.26 -0.24 10.44
CA ASN A 200 -2.51 -0.47 11.69
C ASN A 200 -1.23 -1.30 11.53
N SER A 201 -0.84 -1.67 10.32
CA SER A 201 0.33 -2.54 10.08
C SER A 201 1.66 -1.91 10.53
N GLY A 202 1.80 -0.58 10.48
CA GLY A 202 2.98 0.15 10.95
C GLY A 202 3.12 0.25 12.47
N LYS A 203 2.05 0.13 13.23
CA LYS A 203 2.05 0.34 14.71
C LYS A 203 2.68 -0.83 15.50
N LYS A 204 2.81 -2.02 14.90
CA LYS A 204 3.37 -3.21 15.58
C LYS A 204 4.90 -3.23 15.69
N LYS A 205 5.63 -2.37 14.99
CA LYS A 205 7.11 -2.39 14.97
C LYS A 205 7.77 -1.64 16.13
N HIS A 206 7.08 -0.75 16.85
CA HIS A 206 7.69 0.08 17.90
C HIS A 206 7.60 -0.46 19.34
N LYS A 207 6.95 -1.62 19.59
CA LYS A 207 6.80 -2.15 20.95
C LYS A 207 7.89 -3.14 21.43
N LYS A 208 8.94 -3.41 20.63
CA LYS A 208 9.97 -4.41 21.00
C LYS A 208 11.36 -3.87 21.36
N SER A 209 11.56 -2.57 21.55
CA SER A 209 12.88 -2.03 21.91
C SER A 209 12.91 -1.22 23.20
N LYS A 210 12.16 -1.64 24.25
CA LYS A 210 12.35 -1.08 25.59
C LYS A 210 12.36 -2.21 26.61
N LYS A 211 13.49 -2.91 26.73
CA LYS A 211 13.93 -3.63 27.93
C LYS A 211 15.45 -3.75 27.91
N THR A 212 16.13 -2.69 28.22
CA THR A 212 17.44 -2.70 28.88
C THR A 212 17.39 -1.59 29.91
N GLY A 213 17.03 -1.97 31.12
CA GLY A 213 17.20 -1.13 32.31
C GLY A 213 18.69 -0.90 32.58
N PRO A 214 19.07 0.17 33.30
CA PRO A 214 20.45 0.48 33.58
C PRO A 214 21.07 -0.62 34.44
N ARG A 215 22.22 -1.16 33.96
CA ARG A 215 23.06 -2.11 34.69
C ARG A 215 23.75 -1.31 35.79
N THR A 216 23.33 -1.49 37.04
CA THR A 216 24.01 -0.98 38.23
C THR A 216 25.41 -1.65 38.32
N GLN A 217 26.45 -0.82 38.28
CA GLN A 217 27.82 -1.27 38.59
C GLN A 217 27.95 -1.48 40.11
N PRO A 218 28.64 -2.54 40.56
CA PRO A 218 28.92 -2.75 41.99
C PRO A 218 29.96 -1.71 42.46
N ALA A 219 29.69 -1.16 43.65
CA ALA A 219 30.57 -0.18 44.33
C ALA A 219 31.96 -0.78 44.59
N ARG A 220 33.04 -0.01 44.35
CA ARG A 220 34.43 -0.33 44.74
C ARG A 220 34.55 -0.32 46.25
N LYS A 221 35.12 -1.37 46.80
CA LYS A 221 35.53 -1.41 48.22
C LYS A 221 36.74 -0.49 48.45
N PRO A 222 36.83 0.22 49.58
CA PRO A 222 38.03 1.00 49.93
C PRO A 222 39.13 0.07 50.33
N THR A 223 40.35 0.33 49.84
CA THR A 223 41.60 -0.27 50.31
C THR A 223 42.11 0.55 51.49
N SER A 224 42.28 -0.14 52.60
CA SER A 224 43.07 0.30 53.78
C SER A 224 44.56 0.10 53.52
#